data_cdefcef218a50c5b7ba265894928c37d
#
_entry.id   cdefcef218a50c5b7ba265894928c37d
#
_cell.length_a   1.000
_cell.length_b   1.000
_cell.length_c   1.000
_cell.angle_alpha   90.00
_cell.angle_beta   90.00
_cell.angle_gamma   90.00
#
_symmetry.space_group_name_H-M   'P 1'
#
loop_
_entity.id
_entity.type
_entity.pdbx_description
1 polymer ?
#
loop_
_entity_poly.entity_id
_entity_poly.type
_entity_poly.pdbx_seq_one_letter_code
_entity_poly.pdbx_strand_id
1 'polypeptide(L)'
;EDPTVSRMTIATVSDDETFEQIKKQLNRMVEVIKVIDFTDIFVRMKEILYIKVRKCTLDQKVELHQIAETFKGKVIDCDRDSLLLEFVQTATKNDAVVKLIKEEFGRIEVVRGGSVGIESISMMER
;
A
#
# COMPACT_ATOMS: atom_id res chain seq x y z
N GLU A 1 18.80 -16.34 2.37
CA GLU A 1 17.75 -16.42 3.39
C GLU A 1 17.05 -17.77 3.34
N ASP A 2 16.71 -18.29 4.50
CA ASP A 2 16.06 -19.59 4.60
C ASP A 2 14.67 -19.53 3.97
N PRO A 3 14.36 -20.38 2.97
CA PRO A 3 13.04 -20.35 2.32
C PRO A 3 11.87 -20.72 3.24
N THR A 4 12.15 -21.27 4.41
CA THR A 4 11.09 -21.58 5.41
C THR A 4 10.76 -20.38 6.29
N VAL A 5 11.46 -19.26 6.14
CA VAL A 5 11.25 -18.03 6.92
C VAL A 5 10.54 -16.99 6.10
N SER A 6 9.52 -16.39 6.68
CA SER A 6 8.75 -15.30 6.07
C SER A 6 9.06 -13.98 6.75
N ARG A 7 9.00 -12.89 6.00
CA ARG A 7 9.12 -11.53 6.54
C ARG A 7 7.77 -10.86 6.54
N MET A 8 7.49 -10.15 7.62
CA MET A 8 6.25 -9.39 7.78
C MET A 8 6.60 -7.94 8.10
N THR A 9 5.96 -7.00 7.43
CA THR A 9 6.13 -5.58 7.72
C THR A 9 4.99 -5.13 8.62
N ILE A 10 5.34 -4.50 9.74
CA ILE A 10 4.37 -3.94 10.68
C ILE A 10 4.64 -2.44 10.77
N ALA A 11 3.60 -1.63 10.51
CA ALA A 11 3.67 -0.19 10.64
C ALA A 11 2.88 0.25 11.87
N THR A 12 3.43 1.18 12.62
CA THR A 12 2.77 1.71 13.81
C THR A 12 3.03 3.20 13.95
N VAL A 13 2.06 3.91 14.52
CA VAL A 13 2.20 5.32 14.87
C VAL A 13 2.16 5.39 16.40
N SER A 14 3.33 5.62 17.00
CA SER A 14 3.46 5.60 18.46
C SER A 14 4.65 6.47 18.86
N ASP A 15 4.74 6.79 20.16
CA ASP A 15 5.92 7.46 20.67
C ASP A 15 7.11 6.49 20.74
N ASP A 16 8.30 7.02 20.97
CA ASP A 16 9.52 6.22 20.98
C ASP A 16 9.51 5.13 22.06
N GLU A 17 8.98 5.46 23.25
CA GLU A 17 8.91 4.49 24.34
C GLU A 17 7.99 3.32 24.01
N THR A 18 6.80 3.61 23.50
CA THR A 18 5.85 2.58 23.08
C THR A 18 6.42 1.74 21.96
N PHE A 19 7.10 2.37 21.00
CA PHE A 19 7.72 1.68 19.87
C PHE A 19 8.78 0.69 20.35
N GLU A 20 9.63 1.10 21.28
CA GLU A 20 10.65 0.21 21.86
C GLU A 20 10.02 -0.98 22.60
N GLN A 21 8.92 -0.78 23.30
CA GLN A 21 8.19 -1.86 23.95
C GLN A 21 7.61 -2.85 22.93
N ILE A 22 7.06 -2.36 21.83
CA ILE A 22 6.55 -3.20 20.76
C ILE A 22 7.67 -4.07 20.20
N LYS A 23 8.84 -3.50 19.93
CA LYS A 23 9.98 -4.26 19.43
C LYS A 23 10.40 -5.36 20.42
N LYS A 24 10.46 -5.03 21.71
CA LYS A 24 10.82 -6.01 22.74
C LYS A 24 9.84 -7.16 22.81
N GLN A 25 8.54 -6.86 22.76
CA GLN A 25 7.50 -7.89 22.78
C GLN A 25 7.58 -8.80 21.57
N LEU A 26 7.80 -8.23 20.37
CA LEU A 26 7.97 -9.01 19.16
C LEU A 26 9.18 -9.95 19.25
N ASN A 27 10.29 -9.46 19.77
CA ASN A 27 11.49 -10.27 19.93
C ASN A 27 11.34 -11.43 20.93
N ARG A 28 10.37 -11.35 21.83
CA ARG A 28 10.09 -12.41 22.81
C ARG A 28 9.23 -13.54 22.25
N MET A 29 8.60 -13.32 21.12
CA MET A 29 7.74 -14.36 20.52
C MET A 29 8.61 -15.47 19.96
N VAL A 30 8.23 -16.72 20.23
CA VAL A 30 9.01 -17.89 19.82
C VAL A 30 9.15 -17.98 18.32
N GLU A 31 8.12 -17.60 17.60
CA GLU A 31 8.09 -17.64 16.13
C GLU A 31 8.87 -16.51 15.47
N VAL A 32 9.28 -15.49 16.22
CA VAL A 32 9.99 -14.34 15.67
C VAL A 32 11.49 -14.57 15.81
N ILE A 33 12.18 -14.68 14.65
CA ILE A 33 13.62 -14.89 14.62
C ILE A 33 14.39 -13.57 14.71
N LYS A 34 13.89 -12.52 14.04
CA LYS A 34 14.58 -11.24 13.99
C LYS A 34 13.59 -10.09 13.73
N VAL A 35 13.81 -8.99 14.42
CA VAL A 35 13.06 -7.73 14.18
C VAL A 35 14.03 -6.70 13.61
N ILE A 36 13.64 -6.09 12.48
CA ILE A 36 14.43 -5.05 11.81
C ILE A 36 13.64 -3.74 11.93
N ASP A 37 14.27 -2.73 12.51
CA ASP A 37 13.70 -1.39 12.65
C ASP A 37 14.09 -0.55 11.43
N PHE A 38 13.11 -0.03 10.70
CA PHE A 38 13.34 0.75 9.49
C PHE A 38 13.45 2.26 9.74
N THR A 39 13.42 2.70 10.98
CA THR A 39 13.34 4.13 11.30
C THR A 39 14.47 4.95 10.67
N ASP A 40 15.69 4.45 10.72
CA ASP A 40 16.89 5.19 10.32
C ASP A 40 17.63 4.58 9.11
N ILE A 41 16.97 3.78 8.30
CA ILE A 41 17.59 3.17 7.12
C ILE A 41 16.79 3.45 5.86
N PHE A 42 17.45 3.36 4.71
CA PHE A 42 16.77 3.50 3.42
C PHE A 42 15.99 2.23 3.11
N VAL A 43 14.71 2.40 2.86
CA VAL A 43 13.76 1.29 2.68
C VAL A 43 12.94 1.50 1.43
N ARG A 44 12.71 0.41 0.70
CA ARG A 44 11.73 0.36 -0.37
C ARG A 44 10.40 -0.10 0.23
N MET A 45 9.38 0.71 0.13
CA MET A 45 8.05 0.36 0.66
C MET A 45 6.98 0.56 -0.39
N LYS A 46 6.09 -0.42 -0.47
CA LYS A 46 4.94 -0.37 -1.36
C LYS A 46 3.72 -0.93 -0.65
N GLU A 47 2.57 -0.46 -1.09
CA GLU A 47 1.28 -0.87 -0.59
C GLU A 47 0.39 -1.20 -1.78
N ILE A 48 -0.42 -2.26 -1.68
CA ILE A 48 -1.43 -2.57 -2.70
C ILE A 48 -2.73 -1.88 -2.34
N LEU A 49 -3.34 -1.25 -3.34
CA LEU A 49 -4.62 -0.58 -3.23
C LEU A 49 -5.54 -1.11 -4.33
N TYR A 50 -6.74 -1.53 -3.95
CA TYR A 50 -7.81 -1.86 -4.90
C TYR A 50 -8.94 -0.87 -4.74
N ILE A 51 -9.42 -0.33 -5.86
CA ILE A 51 -10.58 0.54 -5.88
C ILE A 51 -11.58 0.01 -6.89
N LYS A 52 -12.79 -0.24 -6.42
CA LYS A 52 -13.89 -0.66 -7.27
C LYS A 52 -14.85 0.52 -7.42
N VAL A 53 -15.15 0.89 -8.65
CA VAL A 53 -16.09 1.97 -8.96
C VAL A 53 -17.25 1.38 -9.76
N ARG A 54 -18.45 1.53 -9.24
CA ARG A 54 -19.65 1.01 -9.86
C ARG A 54 -20.49 2.13 -10.47
N LYS A 55 -21.35 1.76 -11.40
CA LYS A 55 -22.29 2.68 -12.05
C LYS A 55 -21.58 3.83 -12.75
N CYS A 56 -20.54 3.50 -13.50
CA CYS A 56 -19.78 4.46 -14.27
C CYS A 56 -20.44 4.73 -15.61
N THR A 57 -20.49 5.98 -16.01
CA THR A 57 -20.78 6.36 -17.38
C THR A 57 -19.56 6.09 -18.24
N LEU A 58 -19.72 6.15 -19.56
CA LEU A 58 -18.59 5.98 -20.48
C LEU A 58 -17.51 7.03 -20.23
N ASP A 59 -17.90 8.29 -20.02
CA ASP A 59 -16.97 9.37 -19.75
C ASP A 59 -16.21 9.13 -18.43
N GLN A 60 -16.91 8.63 -17.42
CA GLN A 60 -16.27 8.30 -16.14
C GLN A 60 -15.26 7.16 -16.28
N LYS A 61 -15.55 6.16 -17.12
CA LYS A 61 -14.58 5.10 -17.41
C LYS A 61 -13.32 5.64 -18.06
N VAL A 62 -13.46 6.55 -19.02
CA VAL A 62 -12.31 7.20 -19.66
C VAL A 62 -11.48 7.94 -18.61
N GLU A 63 -12.14 8.68 -17.73
CA GLU A 63 -11.48 9.42 -16.65
C GLU A 63 -10.72 8.49 -15.70
N LEU A 64 -11.32 7.37 -15.33
CA LEU A 64 -10.67 6.37 -14.46
C LEU A 64 -9.45 5.75 -15.14
N HIS A 65 -9.53 5.47 -16.44
CA HIS A 65 -8.37 5.00 -17.19
C HIS A 65 -7.24 6.02 -17.19
N GLN A 66 -7.56 7.31 -17.31
CA GLN A 66 -6.56 8.36 -17.24
C GLN A 66 -5.91 8.47 -15.87
N ILE A 67 -6.70 8.34 -14.81
CA ILE A 67 -6.18 8.33 -13.44
C ILE A 67 -5.26 7.13 -13.23
N ALA A 68 -5.68 5.95 -13.69
CA ALA A 68 -4.84 4.76 -13.59
C ALA A 68 -3.49 4.97 -14.29
N GLU A 69 -3.52 5.52 -15.49
CA GLU A 69 -2.30 5.78 -16.25
C GLU A 69 -1.39 6.79 -15.54
N THR A 70 -1.97 7.88 -15.04
CA THR A 70 -1.20 8.92 -14.35
C THR A 70 -0.49 8.41 -13.11
N PHE A 71 -1.17 7.57 -12.33
CA PHE A 71 -0.61 7.01 -11.09
C PHE A 71 0.02 5.64 -11.29
N LYS A 72 0.19 5.23 -12.54
CA LYS A 72 0.81 3.93 -12.90
C LYS A 72 0.08 2.74 -12.31
N GLY A 73 -1.23 2.86 -12.22
CA GLY A 73 -2.10 1.76 -11.83
C GLY A 73 -2.58 0.97 -13.05
N LYS A 74 -3.44 0.00 -12.77
CA LYS A 74 -3.98 -0.88 -13.80
C LYS A 74 -5.47 -1.04 -13.62
N VAL A 75 -6.19 -1.15 -14.73
CA VAL A 75 -7.56 -1.66 -14.70
C VAL A 75 -7.45 -3.17 -14.83
N ILE A 76 -7.79 -3.89 -13.75
CA ILE A 76 -7.59 -5.34 -13.70
C ILE A 76 -8.87 -6.13 -13.94
N ASP A 77 -10.02 -5.45 -13.89
CA ASP A 77 -11.30 -6.08 -14.20
C ASP A 77 -12.29 -5.00 -14.57
N CYS A 78 -13.27 -5.35 -15.37
CA CYS A 78 -14.32 -4.42 -15.74
C CYS A 78 -15.55 -5.17 -16.25
N ASP A 79 -16.70 -4.52 -16.15
CA ASP A 79 -17.89 -4.92 -16.86
C ASP A 79 -18.51 -3.68 -17.51
N ARG A 80 -19.79 -3.76 -17.85
CA ARG A 80 -20.46 -2.71 -18.61
C ARG A 80 -20.35 -1.32 -17.96
N ASP A 81 -20.50 -1.26 -16.64
CA ASP A 81 -20.56 0.02 -15.91
C ASP A 81 -19.70 0.06 -14.66
N SER A 82 -18.75 -0.86 -14.53
CA SER A 82 -17.90 -0.93 -13.35
C SER A 82 -16.45 -1.16 -13.75
N LEU A 83 -15.52 -0.64 -12.93
CA LEU A 83 -14.09 -0.86 -13.08
C LEU A 83 -13.48 -1.24 -11.76
N LEU A 84 -12.50 -2.15 -11.82
CA LEU A 84 -11.65 -2.48 -10.68
C LEU A 84 -10.22 -2.06 -11.00
N LEU A 85 -9.70 -1.17 -10.16
CA LEU A 85 -8.37 -0.58 -10.33
C LEU A 85 -7.41 -1.15 -9.29
N GLU A 86 -6.16 -1.34 -9.71
CA GLU A 86 -5.09 -1.79 -8.83
C GLU A 86 -3.95 -0.78 -8.89
N PHE A 87 -3.47 -0.38 -7.71
CA PHE A 87 -2.30 0.49 -7.58
C PHE A 87 -1.30 -0.15 -6.63
N VAL A 88 -0.03 -0.16 -7.02
CA VAL A 88 1.07 -0.62 -6.17
C VAL A 88 2.06 0.52 -6.08
N GLN A 89 2.01 1.25 -4.99
CA GLN A 89 2.82 2.47 -4.82
C GLN A 89 2.91 2.80 -3.33
N THR A 90 3.58 3.90 -3.00
CA THR A 90 3.70 4.30 -1.59
C THR A 90 2.33 4.62 -1.01
N ALA A 91 2.21 4.47 0.31
CA ALA A 91 0.96 4.79 1.01
C ALA A 91 0.51 6.24 0.76
N THR A 92 1.46 7.18 0.72
CA THR A 92 1.17 8.60 0.45
C THR A 92 0.54 8.79 -0.93
N LYS A 93 1.08 8.14 -1.95
CA LYS A 93 0.52 8.22 -3.30
C LYS A 93 -0.85 7.54 -3.37
N ASN A 94 -1.02 6.44 -2.66
CA ASN A 94 -2.33 5.78 -2.58
C ASN A 94 -3.36 6.66 -1.87
N ASP A 95 -2.97 7.38 -0.83
CA ASP A 95 -3.85 8.36 -0.18
C ASP A 95 -4.35 9.41 -1.18
N ALA A 96 -3.45 9.91 -2.03
CA ALA A 96 -3.80 10.90 -3.04
C ALA A 96 -4.80 10.33 -4.06
N VAL A 97 -4.58 9.10 -4.52
CA VAL A 97 -5.48 8.43 -5.47
C VAL A 97 -6.86 8.23 -4.86
N VAL A 98 -6.93 7.73 -3.63
CA VAL A 98 -8.21 7.51 -2.94
C VAL A 98 -8.97 8.81 -2.80
N LYS A 99 -8.29 9.87 -2.38
CA LYS A 99 -8.91 11.18 -2.24
C LYS A 99 -9.47 11.69 -3.56
N LEU A 100 -8.68 11.62 -4.61
CA LEU A 100 -9.08 12.08 -5.94
C LEU A 100 -10.32 11.33 -6.44
N ILE A 101 -10.31 10.01 -6.34
CA ILE A 101 -11.42 9.19 -6.83
C ILE A 101 -12.68 9.39 -5.99
N LYS A 102 -12.53 9.50 -4.67
CA LYS A 102 -13.68 9.79 -3.80
C LYS A 102 -14.38 11.10 -4.13
N GLU A 103 -13.60 12.13 -4.43
CA GLU A 103 -14.15 13.44 -4.78
C GLU A 103 -14.92 13.41 -6.10
N GLU A 104 -14.46 12.61 -7.06
CA GLU A 104 -15.04 12.58 -8.40
C GLU A 104 -16.21 11.59 -8.54
N PHE A 105 -16.18 10.47 -7.82
CA PHE A 105 -17.08 9.35 -8.11
C PHE A 105 -18.04 8.99 -6.97
N GLY A 106 -17.87 9.54 -5.81
CA GLY A 106 -18.84 9.38 -4.70
C GLY A 106 -18.92 7.98 -4.11
N ARG A 107 -19.37 6.99 -4.87
CA ARG A 107 -19.55 5.62 -4.38
C ARG A 107 -18.43 4.71 -4.88
N ILE A 108 -17.50 4.44 -4.00
CA ILE A 108 -16.38 3.54 -4.32
C ILE A 108 -16.17 2.57 -3.17
N GLU A 109 -15.59 1.44 -3.51
CA GLU A 109 -15.15 0.46 -2.52
C GLU A 109 -13.62 0.43 -2.56
N VAL A 110 -13.00 0.63 -1.40
CA VAL A 110 -11.55 0.71 -1.28
C VAL A 110 -11.05 -0.39 -0.36
N VAL A 111 -10.06 -1.14 -0.85
CA VAL A 111 -9.37 -2.15 -0.04
C VAL A 111 -7.88 -1.85 -0.13
N ARG A 112 -7.23 -1.74 1.02
CA ARG A 112 -5.80 -1.48 1.10
C ARG A 112 -5.11 -2.58 1.89
N GLY A 113 -4.02 -3.10 1.35
CA GLY A 113 -3.10 -3.93 2.10
C GLY A 113 -2.14 -3.03 2.87
N GLY A 114 -1.52 -3.54 3.92
CA GLY A 114 -0.50 -2.79 4.62
C GLY A 114 0.74 -2.59 3.75
N SER A 115 1.57 -1.63 4.14
CA SER A 115 2.84 -1.41 3.44
C SER A 115 3.79 -2.58 3.68
N VAL A 116 4.48 -2.99 2.61
CA VAL A 116 5.54 -4.00 2.68
C VAL A 116 6.85 -3.31 2.38
N GLY A 117 7.85 -3.55 3.21
CA GLY A 117 9.14 -2.88 3.10
C GLY A 117 10.31 -3.83 3.08
N ILE A 118 11.37 -3.41 2.40
CA ILE A 118 12.65 -4.12 2.39
C ILE A 118 13.77 -3.08 2.33
N GLU A 119 14.88 -3.37 2.98
CA GLU A 119 16.05 -2.48 2.97
C GLU A 119 16.54 -2.26 1.54
N SER A 120 16.91 -1.03 1.23
CA SER A 120 17.51 -0.68 -0.06
C SER A 120 18.92 -1.28 -0.16
N ILE A 121 19.32 -1.65 -1.38
CA ILE A 121 20.71 -2.08 -1.63
C ILE A 121 21.61 -0.85 -1.70
N SER A 122 21.12 0.21 -2.34
CA SER A 122 21.86 1.46 -2.46
C SER A 122 21.35 2.49 -1.47
N MET A 123 22.09 3.57 -1.27
CA MET A 123 21.69 4.68 -0.39
C MET A 123 20.78 5.69 -1.11
N MET A 124 20.28 5.36 -2.28
CA MET A 124 19.42 6.25 -3.06
C MET A 124 17.99 6.21 -2.56
N GLU A 125 17.33 7.36 -2.56
CA GLU A 125 15.91 7.46 -2.26
C GLU A 125 15.06 6.85 -3.37
N ARG A 126 13.87 6.44 -2.98
CA ARG A 126 12.89 5.86 -3.89
C ARG A 126 12.38 6.89 -4.91
#